data_cb8c9d78b36b9ac2a0c889f6c259e06c
#
_entry.id   cb8c9d78b36b9ac2a0c889f6c259e06c
#
_cell.length_a   1.000
_cell.length_b   1.000
_cell.length_c   1.000
_cell.angle_alpha   90.00
_cell.angle_beta   90.00
_cell.angle_gamma   90.00
#
_symmetry.space_group_name_H-M   'P 1'
#
loop_
_entity.id
_entity.type
_entity.pdbx_description
1 polymer ?
#
loop_
_entity_poly.entity_id
_entity_poly.type
_entity_poly.pdbx_seq_one_letter_code
_entity_poly.pdbx_strand_id
1 'polypeptide(L)'
;MKKILFLLLLLPLMVSAQTYKYIGVEDGLSNRRVYYIQKDKKGYMWFLTHEGVDRYDGKEFKRYKLMDNGEELNSLLNLNWLYLDHENTLWEIGKKGKVFRYDPLRDEFTLVYKLPEDVVKDRPAPISYSFIDKNNNIWLCNDEYLYLYNTHTQQTLQIRNEIEEDITDIEQIDETHFFIGTEQGIHHAELKNRALHLLPCDKLDNLPIQINELYFHRPSRKLFIGTFERGIYVYDMNTKRSTQPRMSLTAVSITRIKPLNN
;
A
#
# COMPACT_ATOMS: atom_id res chain seq x y z
N MET A 1 41.19 -16.84 41.91
CA MET A 1 39.74 -16.86 41.58
C MET A 1 39.00 -15.56 41.80
N LYS A 2 39.26 -14.75 42.82
CA LYS A 2 38.58 -13.44 43.06
C LYS A 2 38.84 -12.35 42.01
N LYS A 3 39.95 -12.35 41.28
CA LYS A 3 40.29 -11.34 40.26
C LYS A 3 39.58 -11.57 38.90
N ILE A 4 39.17 -12.80 38.61
CA ILE A 4 38.44 -13.12 37.36
C ILE A 4 36.95 -12.70 37.47
N LEU A 5 36.39 -12.75 38.67
CA LEU A 5 35.00 -12.36 38.92
C LEU A 5 34.81 -10.86 38.77
N PHE A 6 35.83 -10.04 39.03
CA PHE A 6 35.75 -8.58 38.88
C PHE A 6 35.85 -8.12 37.41
N LEU A 7 36.52 -8.95 36.56
CA LEU A 7 36.62 -8.66 35.13
C LEU A 7 35.29 -8.94 34.37
N LEU A 8 34.51 -9.92 34.85
CA LEU A 8 33.19 -10.24 34.31
C LEU A 8 32.13 -9.18 34.63
N LEU A 9 32.30 -8.40 35.71
CA LEU A 9 31.43 -7.28 36.08
C LEU A 9 31.67 -6.01 35.27
N LEU A 10 32.76 -5.96 34.48
CA LEU A 10 33.14 -4.84 33.63
C LEU A 10 32.78 -5.06 32.14
N LEU A 11 32.14 -6.18 31.80
CA LEU A 11 31.55 -6.31 30.48
C LEU A 11 30.41 -5.28 30.38
N PRO A 12 30.57 -4.23 29.54
CA PRO A 12 29.46 -3.31 29.31
C PRO A 12 28.29 -4.14 28.78
N LEU A 13 27.21 -4.15 29.50
CA LEU A 13 25.92 -4.54 28.94
C LEU A 13 25.72 -3.60 27.76
N MET A 14 26.00 -4.08 26.55
CA MET A 14 25.62 -3.40 25.31
C MET A 14 24.09 -3.41 25.26
N VAL A 15 23.48 -2.62 26.12
CA VAL A 15 22.08 -2.27 25.99
C VAL A 15 22.03 -1.39 24.76
N SER A 16 21.63 -1.98 23.64
CA SER A 16 21.26 -1.23 22.46
C SER A 16 20.06 -0.38 22.83
N ALA A 17 20.32 0.83 23.33
CA ALA A 17 19.29 1.81 23.55
C ALA A 17 18.77 2.21 22.17
N GLN A 18 17.59 1.77 21.81
CA GLN A 18 16.90 2.32 20.64
C GLN A 18 16.56 3.78 20.95
N THR A 19 17.26 4.69 20.30
CA THR A 19 16.94 6.11 20.34
C THR A 19 15.83 6.38 19.34
N TYR A 20 14.69 6.82 19.83
CA TYR A 20 13.60 7.31 18.97
C TYR A 20 13.82 8.80 18.71
N LYS A 21 13.77 9.19 17.44
CA LYS A 21 13.72 10.60 17.04
C LYS A 21 12.29 10.93 16.63
N TYR A 22 11.69 11.88 17.32
CA TYR A 22 10.45 12.49 16.84
C TYR A 22 10.79 13.45 15.70
N ILE A 23 10.01 13.39 14.62
CA ILE A 23 10.14 14.27 13.46
C ILE A 23 8.77 14.87 13.20
N GLY A 24 8.68 16.18 13.18
CA GLY A 24 7.43 16.92 13.08
C GLY A 24 7.51 18.13 12.15
N VAL A 25 6.49 18.96 12.23
CA VAL A 25 6.39 20.19 11.43
C VAL A 25 7.51 21.17 11.78
N GLU A 26 7.96 21.16 13.03
CA GLU A 26 9.10 21.93 13.54
C GLU A 26 10.45 21.53 12.90
N ASP A 27 10.54 20.31 12.36
CA ASP A 27 11.71 19.82 11.60
C ASP A 27 11.56 20.05 10.10
N GLY A 28 10.43 20.60 9.63
CA GLY A 28 10.18 20.92 8.23
C GLY A 28 9.18 20.00 7.50
N LEU A 29 8.57 19.03 8.20
CA LEU A 29 7.46 18.24 7.63
C LEU A 29 6.28 19.18 7.32
N SER A 30 5.71 19.10 6.13
CA SER A 30 4.69 20.05 5.65
C SER A 30 3.37 19.97 6.44
N ASN A 31 3.00 18.80 6.97
CA ASN A 31 1.79 18.61 7.77
C ASN A 31 1.94 17.44 8.74
N ARG A 32 1.31 17.56 9.93
CA ARG A 32 1.30 16.50 10.97
C ARG A 32 0.52 15.25 10.54
N ARG A 33 -0.42 15.39 9.60
CA ARG A 33 -1.20 14.26 9.10
C ARG A 33 -0.45 13.60 7.95
N VAL A 34 0.17 12.47 8.26
CA VAL A 34 0.91 11.62 7.33
C VAL A 34 0.03 10.42 6.97
N TYR A 35 -0.18 10.16 5.68
CA TYR A 35 -0.98 9.05 5.16
C TYR A 35 -0.12 7.86 4.77
N TYR A 36 1.04 8.13 4.13
CA TYR A 36 1.98 7.11 3.66
C TYR A 36 3.41 7.49 3.98
N ILE A 37 4.21 6.47 4.26
CA ILE A 37 5.65 6.59 4.43
C ILE A 37 6.30 5.51 3.57
N GLN A 38 7.23 5.90 2.71
CA GLN A 38 8.02 5.02 1.87
C GLN A 38 9.51 5.31 2.04
N LYS A 39 10.33 4.26 2.00
CA LYS A 39 11.80 4.42 1.99
C LYS A 39 12.33 3.90 0.66
N ASP A 40 13.02 4.77 -0.09
CA ASP A 40 13.63 4.38 -1.34
C ASP A 40 15.00 3.71 -1.16
N LYS A 41 15.54 3.14 -2.25
CA LYS A 41 16.85 2.46 -2.24
C LYS A 41 18.03 3.41 -1.98
N LYS A 42 17.86 4.73 -2.14
CA LYS A 42 18.87 5.75 -1.81
C LYS A 42 18.85 6.09 -0.31
N GLY A 43 17.86 5.60 0.42
CA GLY A 43 17.70 5.85 1.85
C GLY A 43 16.84 7.05 2.19
N TYR A 44 16.31 7.77 1.20
CA TYR A 44 15.36 8.84 1.44
C TYR A 44 14.05 8.29 2.00
N MET A 45 13.47 9.03 2.95
CA MET A 45 12.13 8.78 3.46
C MET A 45 11.15 9.73 2.78
N TRP A 46 10.12 9.17 2.18
CA TRP A 46 9.07 9.90 1.48
C TRP A 46 7.79 9.85 2.30
N PHE A 47 7.16 11.01 2.47
CA PHE A 47 5.95 11.17 3.26
C PHE A 47 4.86 11.75 2.38
N LEU A 48 3.73 11.07 2.29
CA LEU A 48 2.51 11.66 1.74
C LEU A 48 1.76 12.30 2.90
N THR A 49 1.64 13.60 2.88
CA THR A 49 0.95 14.39 3.90
C THR A 49 -0.32 15.01 3.37
N HIS A 50 -1.05 15.67 4.24
CA HIS A 50 -2.20 16.48 3.84
C HIS A 50 -1.83 17.65 2.91
N GLU A 51 -0.61 18.13 2.93
CA GLU A 51 -0.11 19.28 2.15
C GLU A 51 0.71 18.90 0.92
N GLY A 52 0.89 17.60 0.63
CA GLY A 52 1.65 17.13 -0.50
C GLY A 52 2.64 16.04 -0.16
N VAL A 53 3.66 15.89 -0.98
CA VAL A 53 4.73 14.90 -0.81
C VAL A 53 5.97 15.58 -0.27
N ASP A 54 6.49 15.07 0.84
CA ASP A 54 7.75 15.50 1.43
C ASP A 54 8.80 14.40 1.31
N ARG A 55 10.05 14.78 1.03
CA ARG A 55 11.23 13.90 1.11
C ARG A 55 12.12 14.32 2.24
N TYR A 56 12.52 13.39 3.08
CA TYR A 56 13.49 13.57 4.15
C TYR A 56 14.79 12.83 3.83
N ASP A 57 15.91 13.52 3.88
CA ASP A 57 17.24 12.97 3.58
C ASP A 57 18.04 12.53 4.83
N GLY A 58 17.43 12.62 6.00
CA GLY A 58 18.07 12.39 7.30
C GLY A 58 18.42 13.68 8.06
N LYS A 59 18.35 14.83 7.40
CA LYS A 59 18.65 16.15 7.97
C LYS A 59 17.51 17.13 7.77
N GLU A 60 17.05 17.29 6.53
CA GLU A 60 16.05 18.29 6.15
C GLU A 60 14.95 17.70 5.27
N PHE A 61 13.81 18.40 5.23
CA PHE A 61 12.70 18.09 4.36
C PHE A 61 12.73 18.93 3.09
N LYS A 62 12.38 18.29 1.97
CA LYS A 62 12.03 18.96 0.73
C LYS A 62 10.60 18.65 0.38
N ARG A 63 9.75 19.68 0.22
CA ARG A 63 8.38 19.57 -0.25
C ARG A 63 8.33 19.56 -1.77
N TYR A 64 7.48 18.69 -2.33
CA TYR A 64 7.18 18.59 -3.74
C TYR A 64 5.75 19.03 -4.02
N LYS A 65 5.62 19.87 -5.04
CA LYS A 65 4.33 20.31 -5.56
C LYS A 65 3.90 19.38 -6.70
N LEU A 66 2.65 18.98 -6.70
CA LEU A 66 2.04 18.23 -7.79
C LEU A 66 1.23 19.20 -8.64
N MET A 67 1.59 19.31 -9.91
CA MET A 67 1.04 20.33 -10.82
C MET A 67 0.21 19.68 -11.91
N ASP A 68 -0.98 20.22 -12.20
CA ASP A 68 -1.76 19.90 -13.36
C ASP A 68 -2.20 21.21 -14.05
N ASN A 69 -1.84 21.40 -15.33
CA ASN A 69 -2.12 22.59 -16.12
C ASN A 69 -1.71 23.93 -15.44
N GLY A 70 -0.60 23.90 -14.68
CA GLY A 70 -0.09 25.09 -13.99
C GLY A 70 -0.73 25.37 -12.63
N GLU A 71 -1.68 24.57 -12.20
CA GLU A 71 -2.29 24.63 -10.88
C GLU A 71 -1.70 23.59 -9.93
N GLU A 72 -1.38 24.03 -8.69
CA GLU A 72 -0.95 23.12 -7.63
C GLU A 72 -2.16 22.34 -7.12
N LEU A 73 -2.04 21.00 -7.11
CA LEU A 73 -3.08 20.14 -6.58
C LEU A 73 -2.98 20.08 -5.06
N ASN A 74 -3.96 20.68 -4.41
CA ASN A 74 -4.09 20.62 -2.97
C ASN A 74 -4.69 19.29 -2.51
N SER A 75 -4.22 18.83 -1.39
CA SER A 75 -4.14 17.48 -0.87
C SER A 75 -5.43 16.69 -0.64
N LEU A 76 -6.49 17.28 -0.17
CA LEU A 76 -7.64 16.54 0.40
C LEU A 76 -8.41 15.65 -0.60
N LEU A 77 -8.45 16.03 -1.87
CA LEU A 77 -9.19 15.30 -2.89
C LEU A 77 -8.29 14.72 -3.98
N ASN A 78 -7.02 15.10 -3.99
CA ASN A 78 -6.13 14.78 -5.09
C ASN A 78 -5.00 13.80 -4.75
N LEU A 79 -4.63 13.68 -3.48
CA LEU A 79 -3.48 12.87 -3.02
C LEU A 79 -3.97 11.76 -2.11
N ASN A 80 -3.68 10.50 -2.43
CA ASN A 80 -4.15 9.42 -1.60
C ASN A 80 -3.20 8.24 -1.42
N TRP A 81 -2.42 7.90 -2.44
CA TRP A 81 -1.52 6.75 -2.38
C TRP A 81 -0.12 7.12 -2.81
N LEU A 82 0.87 6.61 -2.09
CA LEU A 82 2.28 6.77 -2.41
C LEU A 82 2.94 5.40 -2.47
N TYR A 83 3.44 5.01 -3.63
CA TYR A 83 4.02 3.70 -3.88
C TYR A 83 5.44 3.78 -4.43
N LEU A 84 6.26 2.83 -4.04
CA LEU A 84 7.48 2.47 -4.75
C LEU A 84 7.22 1.19 -5.52
N ASP A 85 7.45 1.22 -6.83
CA ASP A 85 7.38 0.02 -7.66
C ASP A 85 8.64 -0.86 -7.52
N HIS A 86 8.70 -1.96 -8.26
CA HIS A 86 9.81 -2.90 -8.21
C HIS A 86 11.13 -2.31 -8.69
N GLU A 87 11.08 -1.29 -9.55
CA GLU A 87 12.22 -0.56 -10.08
C GLU A 87 12.65 0.58 -9.16
N ASN A 88 11.94 0.77 -8.03
CA ASN A 88 12.12 1.86 -7.08
C ASN A 88 11.74 3.23 -7.66
N THR A 89 10.83 3.24 -8.62
CA THR A 89 10.19 4.47 -9.07
C THR A 89 9.09 4.84 -8.08
N LEU A 90 9.06 6.10 -7.69
CA LEU A 90 8.04 6.62 -6.78
C LEU A 90 6.85 7.15 -7.57
N TRP A 91 5.68 6.70 -7.17
CA TRP A 91 4.38 7.05 -7.76
C TRP A 91 3.49 7.68 -6.72
N GLU A 92 2.84 8.77 -7.07
CA GLU A 92 1.72 9.33 -6.33
C GLU A 92 0.44 9.17 -7.15
N ILE A 93 -0.63 8.74 -6.50
CA ILE A 93 -1.91 8.46 -7.15
C ILE A 93 -3.01 9.14 -6.35
N GLY A 94 -3.76 9.99 -7.02
CA GLY A 94 -4.85 10.75 -6.42
C GLY A 94 -6.21 10.09 -6.61
N LYS A 95 -7.14 10.35 -5.68
CA LYS A 95 -8.55 9.88 -5.76
C LYS A 95 -9.28 10.34 -7.02
N LYS A 96 -8.84 11.40 -7.66
CA LYS A 96 -9.37 11.87 -8.95
C LYS A 96 -8.76 11.15 -10.15
N GLY A 97 -8.02 10.05 -9.92
CA GLY A 97 -7.42 9.24 -10.98
C GLY A 97 -6.28 9.92 -11.72
N LYS A 98 -5.59 10.84 -11.07
CA LYS A 98 -4.35 11.44 -11.57
C LYS A 98 -3.18 10.59 -11.04
N VAL A 99 -2.20 10.33 -11.91
CA VAL A 99 -1.01 9.54 -11.60
C VAL A 99 0.22 10.37 -11.87
N PHE A 100 1.03 10.56 -10.84
CA PHE A 100 2.30 11.28 -10.92
C PHE A 100 3.46 10.32 -10.74
N ARG A 101 4.50 10.53 -11.54
CA ARG A 101 5.77 9.84 -11.42
C ARG A 101 6.86 10.80 -10.97
N TYR A 102 7.64 10.42 -9.98
CA TYR A 102 8.84 11.16 -9.60
C TYR A 102 9.95 10.97 -10.64
N ASP A 103 10.50 12.09 -11.14
CA ASP A 103 11.66 12.12 -12.00
C ASP A 103 12.91 12.50 -11.16
N PRO A 104 13.84 11.57 -10.90
CA PRO A 104 15.00 11.84 -10.08
C PRO A 104 16.07 12.73 -10.77
N LEU A 105 16.00 12.90 -12.10
CA LEU A 105 16.91 13.77 -12.84
C LEU A 105 16.50 15.24 -12.75
N ARG A 106 15.18 15.49 -12.77
CA ARG A 106 14.62 16.83 -12.63
C ARG A 106 14.30 17.17 -11.17
N ASP A 107 14.29 16.18 -10.31
CA ASP A 107 13.91 16.27 -8.90
C ASP A 107 12.50 16.87 -8.72
N GLU A 108 11.54 16.35 -9.49
CA GLU A 108 10.14 16.78 -9.54
C GLU A 108 9.17 15.63 -9.83
N PHE A 109 7.88 15.85 -9.56
CA PHE A 109 6.82 14.95 -9.99
C PHE A 109 6.22 15.41 -11.31
N THR A 110 6.02 14.49 -12.23
CA THR A 110 5.37 14.73 -13.53
C THR A 110 4.06 13.99 -13.62
N LEU A 111 2.98 14.65 -14.02
CA LEU A 111 1.71 14.02 -14.33
C LEU A 111 1.88 13.17 -15.59
N VAL A 112 1.65 11.86 -15.48
CA VAL A 112 1.85 10.90 -16.56
C VAL A 112 0.56 10.25 -17.05
N TYR A 113 -0.47 10.26 -16.21
CA TYR A 113 -1.78 9.74 -16.58
C TYR A 113 -2.89 10.44 -15.79
N LYS A 114 -4.05 10.55 -16.41
CA LYS A 114 -5.29 10.93 -15.74
C LYS A 114 -6.46 10.17 -16.35
N LEU A 115 -7.42 9.81 -15.51
CA LEU A 115 -8.67 9.24 -15.98
C LEU A 115 -9.39 10.20 -16.92
N PRO A 116 -10.17 9.67 -17.89
CA PRO A 116 -11.01 10.47 -18.77
C PRO A 116 -11.98 11.38 -17.99
N GLU A 117 -12.28 12.57 -18.53
CA GLU A 117 -13.11 13.55 -17.85
C GLU A 117 -14.54 13.06 -17.58
N ASP A 118 -15.10 12.26 -18.47
CA ASP A 118 -16.42 11.66 -18.32
C ASP A 118 -16.50 10.69 -17.13
N VAL A 119 -15.38 10.07 -16.76
CA VAL A 119 -15.27 9.19 -15.58
C VAL A 119 -15.22 10.00 -14.29
N VAL A 120 -14.52 11.14 -14.30
CA VAL A 120 -14.27 11.93 -13.08
C VAL A 120 -15.29 13.05 -12.89
N LYS A 121 -16.06 13.41 -13.93
CA LYS A 121 -17.09 14.43 -13.88
C LYS A 121 -18.16 14.03 -12.86
N ASP A 122 -18.53 14.98 -12.04
CA ASP A 122 -19.56 14.83 -11.02
C ASP A 122 -19.25 13.80 -9.89
N ARG A 123 -18.02 13.26 -9.88
CA ARG A 123 -17.55 12.35 -8.82
C ARG A 123 -16.43 13.03 -8.02
N PRO A 124 -16.63 13.33 -6.73
CA PRO A 124 -15.60 14.00 -5.92
C PRO A 124 -14.38 13.10 -5.66
N ALA A 125 -14.57 11.78 -5.60
CA ALA A 125 -13.52 10.77 -5.38
C ALA A 125 -13.79 9.53 -6.24
N PRO A 126 -13.54 9.59 -7.57
CA PRO A 126 -13.89 8.50 -8.48
C PRO A 126 -13.07 7.22 -8.27
N ILE A 127 -11.94 7.28 -7.55
CA ILE A 127 -11.11 6.13 -7.22
C ILE A 127 -11.26 5.80 -5.73
N SER A 128 -11.77 4.61 -5.44
CA SER A 128 -11.91 4.06 -4.09
C SER A 128 -10.63 3.38 -3.62
N TYR A 129 -9.93 2.68 -4.53
CA TYR A 129 -8.70 1.95 -4.24
C TYR A 129 -7.69 2.02 -5.37
N SER A 130 -6.39 1.97 -5.03
CA SER A 130 -5.31 1.87 -6.00
C SER A 130 -4.24 0.89 -5.54
N PHE A 131 -3.59 0.25 -6.48
CA PHE A 131 -2.59 -0.77 -6.26
C PHE A 131 -1.61 -0.80 -7.44
N ILE A 132 -0.33 -1.16 -7.21
CA ILE A 132 0.64 -1.40 -8.28
C ILE A 132 0.99 -2.88 -8.30
N ASP A 133 0.68 -3.55 -9.40
CA ASP A 133 0.99 -4.96 -9.57
C ASP A 133 2.44 -5.20 -10.05
N LYS A 134 2.87 -6.45 -10.06
CA LYS A 134 4.22 -6.84 -10.48
C LYS A 134 4.44 -6.78 -11.99
N ASN A 135 3.35 -6.63 -12.75
CA ASN A 135 3.39 -6.46 -14.19
C ASN A 135 3.47 -4.98 -14.58
N ASN A 136 3.77 -4.10 -13.59
CA ASN A 136 3.86 -2.65 -13.74
C ASN A 136 2.55 -1.99 -14.19
N ASN A 137 1.40 -2.55 -13.76
CA ASN A 137 0.13 -1.89 -13.93
C ASN A 137 -0.25 -1.16 -12.63
N ILE A 138 -0.61 0.10 -12.76
CA ILE A 138 -1.30 0.85 -11.71
C ILE A 138 -2.79 0.59 -11.89
N TRP A 139 -3.40 -0.01 -10.90
CA TRP A 139 -4.82 -0.26 -10.83
C TRP A 139 -5.49 0.95 -10.21
N LEU A 140 -6.48 1.50 -10.89
CA LEU A 140 -7.35 2.55 -10.39
C LEU A 140 -8.75 1.97 -10.35
N CYS A 141 -9.21 1.64 -9.14
CA CYS A 141 -10.44 0.90 -8.92
C CYS A 141 -11.59 1.84 -8.55
N ASN A 142 -12.73 1.64 -9.17
CA ASN A 142 -13.99 2.23 -8.75
C ASN A 142 -15.11 1.20 -8.78
N ASP A 143 -16.32 1.62 -8.44
CA ASP A 143 -17.53 0.80 -8.39
C ASP A 143 -17.94 0.18 -9.74
N GLU A 144 -17.60 0.82 -10.87
CA GLU A 144 -17.99 0.35 -12.20
C GLU A 144 -16.85 -0.33 -12.97
N TYR A 145 -15.61 0.18 -12.81
CA TYR A 145 -14.47 -0.22 -13.62
C TYR A 145 -13.18 -0.31 -12.82
N LEU A 146 -12.30 -1.15 -13.33
CA LEU A 146 -10.89 -1.24 -12.97
C LEU A 146 -10.08 -0.72 -14.15
N TYR A 147 -9.32 0.33 -13.96
CA TYR A 147 -8.42 0.89 -14.97
C TYR A 147 -7.00 0.47 -14.65
N LEU A 148 -6.38 -0.29 -15.53
CA LEU A 148 -5.02 -0.78 -15.39
C LEU A 148 -4.10 0.03 -16.32
N TYR A 149 -3.46 1.04 -15.77
CA TYR A 149 -2.46 1.83 -16.50
C TYR A 149 -1.10 1.15 -16.41
N ASN A 150 -0.59 0.66 -17.54
CA ASN A 150 0.73 0.05 -17.60
C ASN A 150 1.82 1.14 -17.68
N THR A 151 2.73 1.16 -16.73
CA THR A 151 3.74 2.23 -16.57
C THR A 151 4.81 2.20 -17.65
N HIS A 152 5.04 1.05 -18.31
CA HIS A 152 6.04 0.91 -19.37
C HIS A 152 5.45 1.20 -20.75
N THR A 153 4.29 0.62 -21.07
CA THR A 153 3.67 0.81 -22.39
C THR A 153 2.82 2.07 -22.47
N GLN A 154 2.48 2.69 -21.33
CA GLN A 154 1.59 3.83 -21.19
C GLN A 154 0.17 3.57 -21.75
N GLN A 155 -0.21 2.31 -21.84
CA GLN A 155 -1.55 1.90 -22.26
C GLN A 155 -2.43 1.63 -21.05
N THR A 156 -3.72 1.90 -21.22
CA THR A 156 -4.72 1.60 -20.19
C THR A 156 -5.65 0.51 -20.67
N LEU A 157 -5.85 -0.49 -19.82
CA LEU A 157 -6.88 -1.48 -19.97
C LEU A 157 -8.03 -1.13 -19.03
N GLN A 158 -9.23 -0.96 -19.58
CA GLN A 158 -10.46 -0.80 -18.80
C GLN A 158 -11.18 -2.14 -18.70
N ILE A 159 -11.51 -2.56 -17.49
CA ILE A 159 -12.20 -3.81 -17.18
C ILE A 159 -13.44 -3.46 -16.38
N ARG A 160 -14.58 -4.08 -16.69
CA ARG A 160 -15.77 -3.93 -15.84
C ARG A 160 -15.49 -4.53 -14.46
N ASN A 161 -15.80 -3.78 -13.42
CA ASN A 161 -15.72 -4.28 -12.05
C ASN A 161 -16.95 -5.15 -11.77
N GLU A 162 -16.73 -6.44 -11.51
CA GLU A 162 -17.79 -7.39 -11.13
C GLU A 162 -17.87 -7.60 -9.62
N ILE A 163 -17.03 -6.87 -8.86
CA ILE A 163 -17.07 -6.86 -7.40
C ILE A 163 -18.00 -5.74 -6.98
N GLU A 164 -19.12 -6.11 -6.38
CA GLU A 164 -20.17 -5.17 -5.99
C GLU A 164 -19.86 -4.39 -4.69
N GLU A 165 -18.81 -4.82 -3.98
CA GLU A 165 -18.40 -4.23 -2.70
C GLU A 165 -17.19 -3.29 -2.89
N ASP A 166 -17.01 -2.40 -1.92
CA ASP A 166 -15.82 -1.54 -1.88
C ASP A 166 -14.54 -2.34 -1.64
N ILE A 167 -13.60 -2.23 -2.58
CA ILE A 167 -12.28 -2.86 -2.49
C ILE A 167 -11.47 -2.13 -1.41
N THR A 168 -10.97 -2.90 -0.46
CA THR A 168 -10.15 -2.41 0.66
C THR A 168 -8.68 -2.72 0.51
N ASP A 169 -8.36 -3.86 -0.14
CA ASP A 169 -6.98 -4.27 -0.42
C ASP A 169 -6.89 -5.27 -1.59
N ILE A 170 -5.75 -5.28 -2.28
CA ILE A 170 -5.44 -6.24 -3.35
C ILE A 170 -4.05 -6.82 -3.12
N GLU A 171 -3.95 -8.13 -3.02
CA GLU A 171 -2.68 -8.84 -2.93
C GLU A 171 -2.47 -9.75 -4.14
N GLN A 172 -1.40 -9.50 -4.88
CA GLN A 172 -1.03 -10.30 -6.04
C GLN A 172 -0.27 -11.57 -5.64
N ILE A 173 -0.80 -12.72 -6.03
CA ILE A 173 -0.23 -14.04 -5.75
C ILE A 173 0.86 -14.40 -6.75
N ASP A 174 0.51 -14.35 -8.03
CA ASP A 174 1.39 -14.59 -9.17
C ASP A 174 1.07 -13.62 -10.32
N GLU A 175 1.49 -13.90 -11.53
CA GLU A 175 1.34 -12.98 -12.67
C GLU A 175 -0.13 -12.65 -13.00
N THR A 176 -1.05 -13.57 -12.73
CA THR A 176 -2.45 -13.45 -13.12
C THR A 176 -3.45 -13.58 -11.98
N HIS A 177 -3.05 -14.12 -10.82
CA HIS A 177 -3.95 -14.37 -9.69
C HIS A 177 -3.80 -13.33 -8.59
N PHE A 178 -4.96 -12.94 -8.04
CA PHE A 178 -5.09 -11.93 -7.01
C PHE A 178 -6.06 -12.37 -5.93
N PHE A 179 -5.80 -11.99 -4.69
CA PHE A 179 -6.83 -11.91 -3.67
C PHE A 179 -7.25 -10.46 -3.50
N ILE A 180 -8.55 -10.23 -3.43
CA ILE A 180 -9.16 -8.91 -3.33
C ILE A 180 -9.99 -8.88 -2.07
N GLY A 181 -9.59 -8.05 -1.11
CA GLY A 181 -10.32 -7.79 0.12
C GLY A 181 -11.36 -6.72 -0.10
N THR A 182 -12.52 -6.90 0.52
CA THR A 182 -13.63 -5.95 0.47
C THR A 182 -14.18 -5.67 1.87
N GLU A 183 -15.15 -4.77 1.98
CA GLU A 183 -15.86 -4.55 3.24
C GLU A 183 -16.73 -5.75 3.67
N GLN A 184 -17.02 -6.68 2.76
CA GLN A 184 -17.91 -7.81 3.02
C GLN A 184 -17.23 -9.19 2.96
N GLY A 185 -15.94 -9.24 2.54
CA GLY A 185 -15.25 -10.49 2.45
C GLY A 185 -13.98 -10.44 1.59
N ILE A 186 -13.65 -11.58 1.02
CA ILE A 186 -12.45 -11.75 0.18
C ILE A 186 -12.83 -12.52 -1.09
N HIS A 187 -12.32 -12.04 -2.22
CA HIS A 187 -12.46 -12.69 -3.51
C HIS A 187 -11.11 -13.22 -4.01
N HIS A 188 -11.13 -14.37 -4.66
CA HIS A 188 -10.01 -14.86 -5.46
C HIS A 188 -10.30 -14.55 -6.93
N ALA A 189 -9.36 -13.96 -7.64
CA ALA A 189 -9.56 -13.54 -9.01
C ALA A 189 -8.39 -13.90 -9.92
N GLU A 190 -8.68 -14.15 -11.21
CA GLU A 190 -7.70 -14.32 -12.28
C GLU A 190 -7.86 -13.22 -13.33
N LEU A 191 -6.81 -12.47 -13.61
CA LEU A 191 -6.76 -11.53 -14.73
C LEU A 191 -6.31 -12.28 -16.00
N LYS A 192 -7.24 -12.52 -16.93
CA LYS A 192 -7.01 -13.27 -18.15
C LYS A 192 -7.86 -12.74 -19.30
N ASN A 193 -7.31 -12.74 -20.51
CA ASN A 193 -8.01 -12.28 -21.71
C ASN A 193 -8.61 -10.87 -21.57
N ARG A 194 -7.91 -9.97 -20.88
CA ARG A 194 -8.33 -8.58 -20.60
C ARG A 194 -9.60 -8.47 -19.75
N ALA A 195 -9.89 -9.48 -18.94
CA ALA A 195 -11.01 -9.54 -18.01
C ALA A 195 -10.56 -10.08 -16.65
N LEU A 196 -11.22 -9.65 -15.59
CA LEU A 196 -11.02 -10.19 -14.25
C LEU A 196 -12.10 -11.26 -14.01
N HIS A 197 -11.69 -12.48 -13.77
CA HIS A 197 -12.57 -13.61 -13.52
C HIS A 197 -12.55 -13.96 -12.04
N LEU A 198 -13.69 -13.90 -11.37
CA LEU A 198 -13.82 -14.37 -9.99
C LEU A 198 -13.76 -15.89 -9.95
N LEU A 199 -12.93 -16.41 -9.08
CA LEU A 199 -12.70 -17.84 -8.91
C LEU A 199 -13.31 -18.32 -7.59
N PRO A 200 -13.90 -19.54 -7.55
CA PRO A 200 -14.40 -20.09 -6.29
C PRO A 200 -13.29 -20.23 -5.24
N CYS A 201 -13.58 -19.86 -4.04
CA CYS A 201 -12.66 -19.99 -2.91
C CYS A 201 -13.36 -20.63 -1.70
N ASP A 202 -13.70 -21.92 -1.80
CA ASP A 202 -14.60 -22.75 -0.99
C ASP A 202 -14.56 -22.54 0.54
N LYS A 203 -13.51 -21.92 1.06
CA LYS A 203 -13.33 -21.73 2.53
C LYS A 203 -13.12 -20.29 2.97
N LEU A 204 -12.91 -19.40 2.02
CA LEU A 204 -12.83 -17.96 2.26
C LEU A 204 -14.13 -17.24 1.88
N ASP A 205 -14.92 -17.81 0.95
CA ASP A 205 -16.20 -17.25 0.49
C ASP A 205 -17.25 -17.10 1.61
N ASN A 206 -17.03 -17.73 2.76
CA ASN A 206 -17.92 -17.68 3.93
C ASN A 206 -17.35 -16.85 5.10
N LEU A 207 -16.38 -15.97 4.85
CA LEU A 207 -15.92 -15.00 5.83
C LEU A 207 -16.61 -13.64 5.57
N PRO A 208 -17.85 -13.41 6.04
CA PRO A 208 -18.54 -12.14 5.86
C PRO A 208 -17.93 -11.12 6.86
N ILE A 209 -16.73 -10.72 6.60
CA ILE A 209 -15.92 -9.90 7.50
C ILE A 209 -15.20 -8.86 6.67
N GLN A 210 -15.27 -7.61 7.06
CA GLN A 210 -14.49 -6.55 6.46
C GLN A 210 -12.99 -6.89 6.50
N ILE A 211 -12.36 -6.92 5.34
CA ILE A 211 -10.92 -7.10 5.17
C ILE A 211 -10.26 -5.73 5.18
N ASN A 212 -9.20 -5.60 5.96
CA ASN A 212 -8.43 -4.35 6.02
C ASN A 212 -7.09 -4.45 5.31
N GLU A 213 -6.46 -5.63 5.32
CA GLU A 213 -5.12 -5.82 4.77
C GLU A 213 -4.93 -7.29 4.38
N LEU A 214 -4.30 -7.52 3.26
CA LEU A 214 -3.88 -8.83 2.76
C LEU A 214 -2.35 -8.87 2.64
N TYR A 215 -1.75 -9.98 3.04
CA TYR A 215 -0.32 -10.19 2.84
C TYR A 215 -0.04 -11.64 2.48
N PHE A 216 0.51 -11.87 1.30
CA PHE A 216 0.89 -13.20 0.84
C PHE A 216 2.37 -13.49 1.09
N HIS A 217 2.63 -14.37 2.05
CA HIS A 217 3.98 -14.86 2.31
C HIS A 217 4.34 -15.98 1.33
N ARG A 218 5.05 -15.61 0.26
CA ARG A 218 5.40 -16.52 -0.86
C ARG A 218 6.11 -17.79 -0.45
N PRO A 219 7.17 -17.77 0.40
CA PRO A 219 7.90 -18.98 0.75
C PRO A 219 7.04 -20.06 1.41
N SER A 220 6.10 -19.68 2.27
CA SER A 220 5.20 -20.64 2.93
C SER A 220 3.86 -20.82 2.20
N ARG A 221 3.59 -20.06 1.14
CA ARG A 221 2.31 -20.03 0.40
C ARG A 221 1.11 -19.79 1.32
N LYS A 222 1.27 -18.87 2.27
CA LYS A 222 0.21 -18.49 3.22
C LYS A 222 -0.25 -17.06 2.97
N LEU A 223 -1.55 -16.87 2.92
CA LEU A 223 -2.18 -15.56 2.91
C LEU A 223 -2.58 -15.19 4.34
N PHE A 224 -2.06 -14.08 4.82
CA PHE A 224 -2.44 -13.45 6.07
C PHE A 224 -3.52 -12.42 5.77
N ILE A 225 -4.63 -12.50 6.48
CA ILE A 225 -5.85 -11.72 6.26
C ILE A 225 -6.10 -10.92 7.53
N GLY A 226 -5.83 -9.63 7.48
CA GLY A 226 -6.14 -8.69 8.55
C GLY A 226 -7.57 -8.20 8.42
N THR A 227 -8.33 -8.29 9.50
CA THR A 227 -9.76 -7.99 9.49
C THR A 227 -10.11 -6.83 10.41
N PHE A 228 -11.29 -6.25 10.19
CA PHE A 228 -11.91 -5.33 11.13
C PHE A 228 -12.46 -6.11 12.32
N GLU A 229 -11.99 -5.81 13.52
CA GLU A 229 -12.45 -6.35 14.81
C GLU A 229 -12.34 -7.87 15.05
N ARG A 230 -11.82 -8.66 14.09
CA ARG A 230 -11.69 -10.12 14.25
C ARG A 230 -10.25 -10.65 14.18
N GLY A 231 -9.26 -9.75 14.20
CA GLY A 231 -7.84 -10.10 14.22
C GLY A 231 -7.35 -10.64 12.88
N ILE A 232 -6.47 -11.63 12.92
CA ILE A 232 -5.81 -12.20 11.74
C ILE A 232 -6.34 -13.61 11.46
N TYR A 233 -6.64 -13.88 10.19
CA TYR A 233 -6.80 -15.23 9.67
C TYR A 233 -5.59 -15.59 8.81
N VAL A 234 -5.25 -16.87 8.77
CA VAL A 234 -4.18 -17.39 7.94
C VAL A 234 -4.74 -18.48 7.04
N TYR A 235 -4.73 -18.25 5.74
CA TYR A 235 -5.13 -19.22 4.74
C TYR A 235 -3.89 -19.86 4.14
N ASP A 236 -3.81 -21.19 4.25
CA ASP A 236 -2.73 -21.98 3.65
C ASP A 236 -3.18 -22.50 2.29
N MET A 237 -2.56 -21.98 1.22
CA MET A 237 -2.92 -22.33 -0.16
C MET A 237 -2.58 -23.78 -0.52
N ASN A 238 -1.65 -24.44 0.18
CA ASN A 238 -1.30 -25.83 -0.10
C ASN A 238 -2.36 -26.78 0.46
N THR A 239 -2.82 -26.49 1.68
CA THR A 239 -3.82 -27.34 2.35
C THR A 239 -5.25 -26.87 2.15
N LYS A 240 -5.43 -25.68 1.58
CA LYS A 240 -6.72 -24.99 1.41
C LYS A 240 -7.49 -24.87 2.73
N ARG A 241 -6.79 -24.60 3.82
CA ARG A 241 -7.37 -24.45 5.16
C ARG A 241 -7.13 -23.06 5.70
N SER A 242 -8.17 -22.50 6.31
CA SER A 242 -8.10 -21.26 7.08
C SER A 242 -7.97 -21.57 8.56
N THR A 243 -7.11 -20.84 9.26
CA THR A 243 -6.91 -20.93 10.71
C THR A 243 -6.87 -19.52 11.29
N GLN A 244 -7.35 -19.36 12.49
CA GLN A 244 -7.21 -18.13 13.26
C GLN A 244 -6.23 -18.37 14.41
N PRO A 245 -5.04 -17.72 14.41
CA PRO A 245 -4.12 -17.77 15.52
C PRO A 245 -4.79 -17.27 16.81
N ARG A 246 -4.55 -17.94 17.94
CA ARG A 246 -5.02 -17.44 19.24
C ARG A 246 -4.32 -16.13 19.55
N MET A 247 -5.07 -15.06 19.60
CA MET A 247 -4.60 -13.75 20.06
C MET A 247 -5.07 -13.53 21.49
N SER A 248 -4.23 -12.93 22.30
CA SER A 248 -4.55 -12.62 23.71
C SER A 248 -5.55 -11.46 23.85
N LEU A 249 -5.82 -10.75 22.76
CA LEU A 249 -6.72 -9.59 22.71
C LEU A 249 -8.01 -9.97 22.00
N THR A 250 -9.13 -9.57 22.56
CA THR A 250 -10.47 -9.64 21.94
C THR A 250 -10.71 -8.37 21.12
N ALA A 251 -11.44 -8.48 20.02
CA ALA A 251 -11.83 -7.35 19.15
C ALA A 251 -10.64 -6.52 18.67
N VAL A 252 -9.72 -7.13 17.91
CA VAL A 252 -8.54 -6.44 17.36
C VAL A 252 -8.74 -6.19 15.87
N SER A 253 -8.77 -4.92 15.50
CA SER A 253 -8.67 -4.50 14.09
C SER A 253 -7.22 -4.52 13.64
N ILE A 254 -6.95 -5.21 12.55
CA ILE A 254 -5.64 -5.24 11.91
C ILE A 254 -5.65 -4.26 10.76
N THR A 255 -4.83 -3.23 10.86
CA THR A 255 -4.75 -2.17 9.84
C THR A 255 -3.53 -2.31 8.95
N ARG A 256 -2.54 -3.10 9.36
CA ARG A 256 -1.32 -3.32 8.57
C ARG A 256 -0.62 -4.62 8.96
N ILE A 257 -0.18 -5.35 7.94
CA ILE A 257 0.65 -6.57 8.07
C ILE A 257 1.96 -6.33 7.32
N LYS A 258 3.08 -6.45 8.02
CA LYS A 258 4.40 -6.35 7.37
C LYS A 258 5.31 -7.49 7.84
N PRO A 259 6.13 -8.07 6.94
CA PRO A 259 7.16 -8.99 7.36
C PRO A 259 8.20 -8.26 8.23
N LEU A 260 8.73 -8.94 9.23
CA LEU A 260 9.92 -8.48 9.90
C LEU A 260 11.09 -8.73 8.95
N ASN A 261 11.69 -7.67 8.45
CA ASN A 261 12.96 -7.77 7.73
C ASN A 261 14.04 -8.08 8.77
N ASN A 262 14.61 -9.27 8.69
CA ASN A 262 15.82 -9.63 9.43
C ASN A 262 17.04 -8.98 8.78
#